data_13fa9c008f4afd0334688393ce879432
#
_entry.id   13fa9c008f4afd0334688393ce879432
#
_cell.length_a   1.000
_cell.length_b   1.000
_cell.length_c   1.000
_cell.angle_alpha   90.00
_cell.angle_beta   90.00
_cell.angle_gamma   90.00
#
_symmetry.space_group_name_H-M   'P 1'
#
loop_
_entity.id
_entity.type
_entity.pdbx_description
1 polymer ?
#
loop_
_entity_poly.entity_id
_entity_poly.type
_entity_poly.pdbx_seq_one_letter_code
_entity_poly.pdbx_strand_id
1 'polypeptide(L)'
;MMEKLKQTLNKNKDKYIKRLSDLVAIDTRDLGHGIDGGLEKKGQDYMVEMFRQMGAASVEKHQMTEAVIQDSIAQHKEGNPGHNYDGRYNVYAAFEGTGSKSIMFNGHIDTMPPGDEKLWNTPPHTPTIRDGKMYGLGVCDMKGGLMASAMAVQLLKDAEIPLPGKVVITSVVDEEGGGNGSIAAAMNGQKADAVVVCEPTDEELIAAHMGFIFFKIEIEGKAVHSGSKWLGVSAIEKAVKLMAAIDELEHKWLMTYKHTLLPSPTSNAGVIEGGTAGSTVADYCCFKTCVHYLPVQMSHDQVVKEYTEAIYRCCEGDEWLKDHKPRISIYQAGGSFEMDLKHEFVGAFRSAYKTALGKEVKVVGSPAGCDSRVWRNIAKCPTLQYGPGRQAQCHAVNEYIELQQYLDAILVYAQLIIDWCQE
;
A
#
# COMPACT_ATOMS: atom_id res chain seq x y z
N MET A 1 5.00 4.32 34.16
CA MET A 1 3.98 4.37 33.08
C MET A 1 3.98 3.08 32.25
N MET A 2 5.07 2.70 31.62
CA MET A 2 5.16 1.48 30.78
C MET A 2 4.76 0.19 31.50
N GLU A 3 5.15 0.02 32.77
CA GLU A 3 4.75 -1.15 33.56
C GLU A 3 3.21 -1.24 33.72
N LYS A 4 2.52 -0.09 33.94
CA LYS A 4 1.05 -0.03 34.00
C LYS A 4 0.42 -0.43 32.65
N LEU A 5 0.99 0.04 31.53
CA LEU A 5 0.52 -0.36 30.19
C LEU A 5 0.66 -1.87 29.97
N LYS A 6 1.81 -2.45 30.31
CA LYS A 6 2.06 -3.90 30.16
C LYS A 6 1.11 -4.74 31.02
N GLN A 7 0.89 -4.34 32.27
CA GLN A 7 -0.06 -5.01 33.16
C GLN A 7 -1.51 -4.91 32.63
N THR A 8 -1.91 -3.72 32.15
CA THR A 8 -3.24 -3.50 31.61
C THR A 8 -3.44 -4.27 30.30
N LEU A 9 -2.43 -4.31 29.41
CA LEU A 9 -2.44 -5.10 28.19
C LEU A 9 -2.64 -6.59 28.49
N ASN A 10 -1.82 -7.13 29.41
CA ASN A 10 -1.91 -8.54 29.81
C ASN A 10 -3.28 -8.89 30.39
N LYS A 11 -3.87 -8.00 31.18
CA LYS A 11 -5.21 -8.18 31.76
C LYS A 11 -6.32 -8.20 30.67
N ASN A 12 -6.16 -7.41 29.61
CA ASN A 12 -7.18 -7.20 28.59
C ASN A 12 -6.86 -7.87 27.24
N LYS A 13 -5.76 -8.63 27.13
CA LYS A 13 -5.27 -9.20 25.85
C LYS A 13 -6.33 -9.97 25.08
N ASP A 14 -7.13 -10.78 25.77
CA ASP A 14 -8.18 -11.59 25.12
C ASP A 14 -9.30 -10.73 24.52
N LYS A 15 -9.63 -9.60 25.18
CA LYS A 15 -10.57 -8.59 24.66
C LYS A 15 -10.01 -7.96 23.37
N TYR A 16 -8.73 -7.60 23.34
CA TYR A 16 -8.10 -6.97 22.19
C TYR A 16 -7.95 -7.94 21.02
N ILE A 17 -7.55 -9.18 21.29
CA ILE A 17 -7.49 -10.26 20.30
C ILE A 17 -8.88 -10.56 19.73
N LYS A 18 -9.92 -10.56 20.57
CA LYS A 18 -11.29 -10.74 20.12
C LYS A 18 -11.73 -9.64 19.14
N ARG A 19 -11.38 -8.37 19.38
CA ARG A 19 -11.71 -7.27 18.45
C ARG A 19 -11.09 -7.46 17.07
N LEU A 20 -9.85 -7.94 17.01
CA LEU A 20 -9.21 -8.31 15.74
C LEU A 20 -9.94 -9.50 15.08
N SER A 21 -10.21 -10.55 15.85
CA SER A 21 -10.96 -11.71 15.38
C SER A 21 -12.33 -11.32 14.80
N ASP A 22 -13.08 -10.45 15.47
CA ASP A 22 -14.39 -9.99 15.01
C ASP A 22 -14.29 -9.24 13.66
N LEU A 23 -13.25 -8.43 13.45
CA LEU A 23 -13.01 -7.72 12.19
C LEU A 23 -12.58 -8.66 11.06
N VAL A 24 -11.71 -9.63 11.35
CA VAL A 24 -11.23 -10.63 10.36
C VAL A 24 -12.36 -11.53 9.88
N ALA A 25 -13.35 -11.80 10.75
CA ALA A 25 -14.54 -12.57 10.38
C ALA A 25 -15.45 -11.88 9.37
N ILE A 26 -15.28 -10.58 9.14
CA ILE A 26 -16.06 -9.82 8.15
C ILE A 26 -15.35 -9.85 6.81
N ASP A 27 -16.07 -10.31 5.78
CA ASP A 27 -15.60 -10.23 4.39
C ASP A 27 -15.59 -8.78 3.92
N THR A 28 -14.41 -8.30 3.58
CA THR A 28 -14.15 -6.92 3.13
C THR A 28 -13.33 -6.89 1.84
N ARG A 29 -13.45 -7.94 1.02
CA ARG A 29 -12.66 -8.07 -0.21
C ARG A 29 -12.91 -6.93 -1.18
N ASP A 30 -11.82 -6.47 -1.76
CA ASP A 30 -11.82 -5.71 -3.00
C ASP A 30 -12.20 -6.62 -4.17
N LEU A 31 -12.97 -6.12 -5.12
CA LEU A 31 -13.46 -6.87 -6.28
C LEU A 31 -12.87 -6.30 -7.57
N GLY A 32 -12.10 -7.13 -8.27
CA GLY A 32 -11.48 -6.74 -9.54
C GLY A 32 -10.51 -5.56 -9.38
N HIS A 33 -9.76 -5.50 -8.28
CA HIS A 33 -8.92 -4.35 -7.91
C HIS A 33 -9.70 -3.02 -7.93
N GLY A 34 -10.88 -3.01 -7.31
CA GLY A 34 -11.75 -1.84 -7.18
C GLY A 34 -12.70 -1.57 -8.35
N ILE A 35 -12.41 -2.14 -9.53
CA ILE A 35 -13.23 -1.92 -10.75
C ILE A 35 -14.65 -2.45 -10.55
N ASP A 36 -14.80 -3.61 -9.95
CA ASP A 36 -16.09 -4.24 -9.68
C ASP A 36 -16.68 -3.85 -8.31
N GLY A 37 -16.00 -2.95 -7.57
CA GLY A 37 -16.38 -2.47 -6.24
C GLY A 37 -15.67 -3.18 -5.10
N GLY A 38 -16.33 -3.26 -3.93
CA GLY A 38 -15.78 -3.91 -2.74
C GLY A 38 -16.84 -4.23 -1.71
N LEU A 39 -16.49 -5.11 -0.76
CA LEU A 39 -17.37 -5.60 0.29
C LEU A 39 -17.15 -4.95 1.66
N GLU A 40 -16.39 -3.85 1.71
CA GLU A 40 -15.88 -3.22 2.93
C GLU A 40 -16.98 -2.65 3.85
N LYS A 41 -18.16 -2.37 3.30
CA LYS A 41 -19.23 -1.66 4.02
C LYS A 41 -19.52 -2.24 5.41
N LYS A 42 -19.62 -3.58 5.55
CA LYS A 42 -19.89 -4.21 6.84
C LYS A 42 -18.73 -4.04 7.83
N GLY A 43 -17.49 -4.11 7.33
CA GLY A 43 -16.29 -3.85 8.11
C GLY A 43 -16.24 -2.40 8.58
N GLN A 44 -16.53 -1.45 7.70
CA GLN A 44 -16.59 -0.03 8.06
C GLN A 44 -17.71 0.28 9.06
N ASP A 45 -18.89 -0.34 8.90
CA ASP A 45 -19.97 -0.20 9.88
C ASP A 45 -19.56 -0.75 11.27
N TYR A 46 -18.81 -1.88 11.31
CA TYR A 46 -18.23 -2.40 12.55
C TYR A 46 -17.24 -1.41 13.18
N MET A 47 -16.34 -0.81 12.38
CA MET A 47 -15.38 0.18 12.88
C MET A 47 -16.07 1.43 13.41
N VAL A 48 -17.09 1.93 12.74
CA VAL A 48 -17.90 3.07 13.20
C VAL A 48 -18.50 2.81 14.59
N GLU A 49 -19.13 1.66 14.75
CA GLU A 49 -19.76 1.31 16.03
C GLU A 49 -18.71 1.12 17.13
N MET A 50 -17.61 0.46 16.83
CA MET A 50 -16.50 0.27 17.75
C MET A 50 -15.91 1.62 18.21
N PHE A 51 -15.61 2.54 17.29
CA PHE A 51 -15.07 3.85 17.64
C PHE A 51 -16.03 4.68 18.51
N ARG A 52 -17.34 4.61 18.24
CA ARG A 52 -18.35 5.23 19.10
C ARG A 52 -18.36 4.63 20.51
N GLN A 53 -18.33 3.30 20.63
CA GLN A 53 -18.22 2.61 21.92
C GLN A 53 -16.94 2.95 22.67
N MET A 54 -15.85 3.18 21.95
CA MET A 54 -14.58 3.66 22.50
C MET A 54 -14.65 5.12 22.94
N GLY A 55 -15.73 5.86 22.62
CA GLY A 55 -15.92 7.27 22.99
C GLY A 55 -15.05 8.21 22.16
N ALA A 56 -14.96 7.97 20.85
CA ALA A 56 -14.41 8.94 19.92
C ALA A 56 -15.23 10.25 19.96
N ALA A 57 -14.56 11.38 19.90
CA ALA A 57 -15.22 12.70 19.87
C ALA A 57 -15.96 12.93 18.55
N SER A 58 -15.43 12.42 17.44
CA SER A 58 -16.13 12.35 16.17
C SER A 58 -15.88 11.01 15.46
N VAL A 59 -16.87 10.53 14.73
CA VAL A 59 -16.77 9.40 13.82
C VAL A 59 -17.50 9.76 12.53
N GLU A 60 -16.73 10.00 11.49
CA GLU A 60 -17.22 10.50 10.21
C GLU A 60 -17.14 9.42 9.15
N LYS A 61 -18.16 9.38 8.26
CA LYS A 61 -18.18 8.53 7.06
C LYS A 61 -18.02 9.44 5.84
N HIS A 62 -16.99 9.18 5.05
CA HIS A 62 -16.75 9.94 3.82
C HIS A 62 -16.91 9.02 2.62
N GLN A 63 -17.99 9.22 1.86
CA GLN A 63 -18.30 8.47 0.65
C GLN A 63 -17.18 8.65 -0.39
N MET A 64 -16.69 7.54 -0.93
CA MET A 64 -15.76 7.57 -2.05
C MET A 64 -16.45 8.02 -3.33
N THR A 65 -15.71 8.75 -4.18
CA THR A 65 -16.21 9.22 -5.48
C THR A 65 -15.09 9.21 -6.52
N GLU A 66 -15.43 8.89 -7.76
CA GLU A 66 -14.49 8.96 -8.89
C GLU A 66 -13.94 10.37 -9.09
N ALA A 67 -14.74 11.41 -8.83
CA ALA A 67 -14.33 12.81 -9.02
C ALA A 67 -13.08 13.17 -8.20
N VAL A 68 -13.01 12.76 -6.93
CA VAL A 68 -11.85 13.06 -6.07
C VAL A 68 -10.59 12.36 -6.55
N ILE A 69 -10.72 11.18 -7.15
CA ILE A 69 -9.59 10.43 -7.71
C ILE A 69 -9.09 11.11 -9.00
N GLN A 70 -10.00 11.53 -9.87
CA GLN A 70 -9.66 12.28 -11.08
C GLN A 70 -8.95 13.61 -10.74
N ASP A 71 -9.40 14.32 -9.71
CA ASP A 71 -8.75 15.53 -9.22
C ASP A 71 -7.33 15.24 -8.71
N SER A 72 -7.13 14.14 -7.97
CA SER A 72 -5.80 13.72 -7.51
C SER A 72 -4.88 13.34 -8.66
N ILE A 73 -5.36 12.59 -9.65
CA ILE A 73 -4.59 12.26 -10.85
C ILE A 73 -4.13 13.54 -11.57
N ALA A 74 -5.02 14.51 -11.73
CA ALA A 74 -4.72 15.77 -12.39
C ALA A 74 -3.65 16.58 -11.65
N GLN A 75 -3.75 16.67 -10.31
CA GLN A 75 -2.91 17.52 -9.48
C GLN A 75 -1.60 16.83 -9.03
N HIS A 76 -1.66 15.54 -8.71
CA HIS A 76 -0.59 14.82 -8.02
C HIS A 76 -0.04 13.62 -8.80
N LYS A 77 -0.68 13.21 -9.90
CA LYS A 77 -0.35 11.98 -10.66
C LYS A 77 -0.53 10.70 -9.80
N GLU A 78 -1.43 10.77 -8.83
CA GLU A 78 -1.75 9.69 -7.90
C GLU A 78 -3.22 9.31 -8.03
N GLY A 79 -3.49 8.00 -8.12
CA GLY A 79 -4.84 7.43 -8.20
C GLY A 79 -5.04 6.49 -9.37
N ASN A 80 -6.03 5.61 -9.21
CA ASN A 80 -6.43 4.64 -10.23
C ASN A 80 -7.90 4.89 -10.60
N PRO A 81 -8.18 5.35 -11.84
CA PRO A 81 -9.53 5.72 -12.23
C PRO A 81 -10.38 4.50 -12.61
N GLY A 82 -11.70 4.70 -12.61
CA GLY A 82 -12.67 3.73 -13.12
C GLY A 82 -13.13 2.69 -12.12
N HIS A 83 -12.90 2.92 -10.83
CA HIS A 83 -13.36 2.04 -9.75
C HIS A 83 -14.83 2.27 -9.42
N ASN A 84 -15.52 1.22 -8.98
CA ASN A 84 -16.88 1.32 -8.49
C ASN A 84 -16.87 1.64 -6.99
N TYR A 85 -17.46 2.78 -6.62
CA TYR A 85 -17.54 3.27 -5.25
C TYR A 85 -18.92 3.14 -4.62
N ASP A 86 -19.83 2.39 -5.20
CA ASP A 86 -21.19 2.21 -4.67
C ASP A 86 -21.14 1.58 -3.27
N GLY A 87 -21.60 2.33 -2.27
CA GLY A 87 -21.61 1.90 -0.87
C GLY A 87 -20.25 1.84 -0.19
N ARG A 88 -19.16 2.27 -0.84
CA ARG A 88 -17.80 2.30 -0.30
C ARG A 88 -17.52 3.67 0.31
N TYR A 89 -17.05 3.71 1.56
CA TYR A 89 -16.73 4.95 2.27
C TYR A 89 -15.58 4.74 3.25
N ASN A 90 -14.79 5.78 3.44
CA ASN A 90 -13.79 5.84 4.50
C ASN A 90 -14.43 6.20 5.84
N VAL A 91 -13.80 5.78 6.94
CA VAL A 91 -14.17 6.16 8.30
C VAL A 91 -13.02 6.89 8.96
N TYR A 92 -13.33 8.06 9.53
CA TYR A 92 -12.37 8.85 10.31
C TYR A 92 -12.87 8.99 11.74
N ALA A 93 -12.08 8.54 12.70
CA ALA A 93 -12.40 8.66 14.12
C ALA A 93 -11.36 9.53 14.81
N ALA A 94 -11.83 10.56 15.54
CA ALA A 94 -10.96 11.43 16.32
C ALA A 94 -11.19 11.23 17.81
N PHE A 95 -10.11 11.09 18.55
CA PHE A 95 -10.06 11.04 20.01
C PHE A 95 -9.31 12.27 20.50
N GLU A 96 -10.00 13.14 21.22
CA GLU A 96 -9.39 14.37 21.71
C GLU A 96 -8.54 14.13 22.96
N GLY A 97 -7.45 14.87 23.04
CA GLY A 97 -6.53 14.91 24.18
C GLY A 97 -6.30 16.34 24.64
N THR A 98 -5.37 16.53 25.57
CA THR A 98 -5.16 17.83 26.26
C THR A 98 -4.13 18.72 25.58
N GLY A 99 -3.22 18.14 24.78
CA GLY A 99 -2.15 18.86 24.11
C GLY A 99 -2.51 19.34 22.70
N SER A 100 -1.58 20.05 22.07
CA SER A 100 -1.77 20.65 20.75
C SER A 100 -1.30 19.76 19.58
N LYS A 101 -0.39 18.82 19.82
CA LYS A 101 0.10 17.88 18.80
C LYS A 101 -0.92 16.78 18.52
N SER A 102 -0.92 16.32 17.28
CA SER A 102 -1.78 15.25 16.79
C SER A 102 -0.98 14.12 16.16
N ILE A 103 -1.53 12.91 16.24
CA ILE A 103 -1.03 11.74 15.51
C ILE A 103 -2.17 11.06 14.80
N MET A 104 -1.91 10.58 13.58
CA MET A 104 -2.85 9.78 12.80
C MET A 104 -2.30 8.38 12.59
N PHE A 105 -3.15 7.38 12.77
CA PHE A 105 -2.93 6.01 12.36
C PHE A 105 -3.82 5.73 11.15
N ASN A 106 -3.19 5.37 10.03
CA ASN A 106 -3.88 5.02 8.81
C ASN A 106 -3.83 3.51 8.59
N GLY A 107 -4.95 2.92 8.22
CA GLY A 107 -5.01 1.53 7.81
C GLY A 107 -6.17 1.27 6.88
N HIS A 108 -5.97 0.35 5.93
CA HIS A 108 -7.03 -0.11 5.04
C HIS A 108 -7.80 -1.29 5.65
N ILE A 109 -9.05 -1.43 5.24
CA ILE A 109 -9.93 -2.49 5.72
C ILE A 109 -10.21 -3.52 4.63
N ASP A 110 -10.04 -3.15 3.38
CA ASP A 110 -10.16 -4.04 2.24
C ASP A 110 -9.07 -5.12 2.25
N THR A 111 -9.30 -6.18 1.53
CA THR A 111 -8.35 -7.28 1.37
C THR A 111 -8.37 -7.76 -0.06
N MET A 112 -7.27 -8.30 -0.52
CA MET A 112 -7.24 -9.07 -1.76
C MET A 112 -8.20 -10.28 -1.69
N PRO A 113 -8.64 -10.82 -2.84
CA PRO A 113 -9.35 -12.11 -2.87
C PRO A 113 -8.50 -13.25 -2.29
N PRO A 114 -9.11 -14.28 -1.64
CA PRO A 114 -8.39 -15.35 -0.97
C PRO A 114 -7.64 -16.33 -1.91
N GLY A 115 -7.74 -16.13 -3.22
CA GLY A 115 -7.27 -17.11 -4.19
C GLY A 115 -8.12 -18.40 -4.18
N ASP A 116 -7.49 -19.54 -4.36
CA ASP A 116 -8.19 -20.85 -4.28
C ASP A 116 -8.43 -21.21 -2.80
N GLU A 117 -9.68 -21.06 -2.35
CA GLU A 117 -10.08 -21.36 -0.98
C GLU A 117 -9.86 -22.84 -0.57
N LYS A 118 -9.72 -23.76 -1.53
CA LYS A 118 -9.39 -25.15 -1.24
C LYS A 118 -7.97 -25.36 -0.69
N LEU A 119 -7.10 -24.38 -0.88
CA LEU A 119 -5.74 -24.38 -0.35
C LEU A 119 -5.65 -23.86 1.08
N TRP A 120 -6.74 -23.28 1.60
CA TRP A 120 -6.79 -22.79 2.98
C TRP A 120 -7.06 -23.93 3.96
N ASN A 121 -6.26 -23.98 5.03
CA ASN A 121 -6.45 -24.95 6.13
C ASN A 121 -7.70 -24.67 6.97
N THR A 122 -8.12 -23.38 7.00
CA THR A 122 -9.35 -22.90 7.63
C THR A 122 -10.00 -21.88 6.69
N PRO A 123 -11.35 -21.76 6.63
CA PRO A 123 -11.97 -20.79 5.73
C PRO A 123 -11.43 -19.37 5.97
N PRO A 124 -11.17 -18.57 4.91
CA PRO A 124 -10.52 -17.26 5.00
C PRO A 124 -11.14 -16.30 6.01
N HIS A 125 -12.47 -16.29 6.12
CA HIS A 125 -13.22 -15.43 7.05
C HIS A 125 -13.63 -16.16 8.36
N THR A 126 -12.92 -17.25 8.71
CA THR A 126 -13.09 -17.95 9.99
C THR A 126 -11.80 -17.81 10.81
N PRO A 127 -11.60 -16.68 11.52
CA PRO A 127 -10.38 -16.45 12.25
C PRO A 127 -10.10 -17.57 13.25
N THR A 128 -8.96 -18.21 13.10
CA THR A 128 -8.58 -19.39 13.89
C THR A 128 -7.27 -19.13 14.62
N ILE A 129 -7.28 -19.28 15.93
CA ILE A 129 -6.08 -19.12 16.75
C ILE A 129 -5.45 -20.50 16.98
N ARG A 130 -4.18 -20.64 16.59
CA ARG A 130 -3.38 -21.84 16.81
C ARG A 130 -1.90 -21.48 16.95
N ASP A 131 -1.22 -22.06 17.90
CA ASP A 131 0.23 -21.92 18.13
C ASP A 131 0.68 -20.46 18.22
N GLY A 132 -0.08 -19.60 18.94
CA GLY A 132 0.21 -18.18 19.12
C GLY A 132 -0.03 -17.29 17.89
N LYS A 133 -0.67 -17.84 16.85
CA LYS A 133 -1.00 -17.16 15.60
C LYS A 133 -2.50 -17.08 15.39
N MET A 134 -2.98 -16.01 14.78
CA MET A 134 -4.32 -15.91 14.23
C MET A 134 -4.26 -16.06 12.73
N TYR A 135 -4.99 -17.01 12.17
CA TYR A 135 -5.14 -17.25 10.74
C TYR A 135 -6.44 -16.64 10.25
N GLY A 136 -6.42 -16.01 9.09
CA GLY A 136 -7.58 -15.42 8.43
C GLY A 136 -7.18 -14.38 7.40
N LEU A 137 -7.99 -14.18 6.38
CA LEU A 137 -7.72 -13.22 5.31
C LEU A 137 -7.74 -11.78 5.83
N GLY A 138 -6.70 -11.01 5.47
CA GLY A 138 -6.52 -9.63 5.91
C GLY A 138 -6.06 -9.48 7.35
N VAL A 139 -5.76 -10.59 8.06
CA VAL A 139 -5.30 -10.51 9.45
C VAL A 139 -3.93 -9.85 9.56
N CYS A 140 -3.07 -10.05 8.55
CA CYS A 140 -1.76 -9.43 8.42
C CYS A 140 -1.84 -8.15 7.60
N ASP A 141 -2.54 -8.19 6.47
CA ASP A 141 -2.65 -7.12 5.48
C ASP A 141 -4.09 -6.61 5.36
N MET A 142 -4.45 -5.47 6.08
CA MET A 142 -3.72 -4.93 7.25
C MET A 142 -4.67 -4.69 8.43
N LYS A 143 -5.74 -5.53 8.57
CA LYS A 143 -6.69 -5.43 9.70
C LYS A 143 -5.99 -5.51 11.07
N GLY A 144 -4.88 -6.27 11.14
CA GLY A 144 -4.05 -6.37 12.35
C GLY A 144 -3.48 -5.02 12.78
N GLY A 145 -2.88 -4.28 11.85
CA GLY A 145 -2.33 -2.96 12.11
C GLY A 145 -3.39 -1.92 12.41
N LEU A 146 -4.48 -1.90 11.62
CA LEU A 146 -5.62 -1.02 11.86
C LEU A 146 -6.25 -1.28 13.23
N MET A 147 -6.46 -2.53 13.62
CA MET A 147 -7.02 -2.85 14.94
C MET A 147 -6.03 -2.57 16.07
N ALA A 148 -4.71 -2.78 15.86
CA ALA A 148 -3.69 -2.45 16.84
C ALA A 148 -3.70 -0.95 17.19
N SER A 149 -3.89 -0.07 16.19
CA SER A 149 -4.01 1.38 16.41
C SER A 149 -5.22 1.74 17.28
N ALA A 150 -6.36 1.14 17.02
CA ALA A 150 -7.56 1.33 17.84
C ALA A 150 -7.37 0.80 19.26
N MET A 151 -6.77 -0.38 19.41
CA MET A 151 -6.51 -0.96 20.73
C MET A 151 -5.42 -0.22 21.50
N ALA A 152 -4.53 0.54 20.87
CA ALA A 152 -3.60 1.42 21.55
C ALA A 152 -4.33 2.57 22.28
N VAL A 153 -5.30 3.20 21.63
CA VAL A 153 -6.18 4.19 22.27
C VAL A 153 -6.99 3.54 23.40
N GLN A 154 -7.54 2.34 23.15
CA GLN A 154 -8.30 1.62 24.18
C GLN A 154 -7.40 1.22 25.36
N LEU A 155 -6.15 0.83 25.14
CA LEU A 155 -5.19 0.50 26.19
C LEU A 155 -4.90 1.69 27.09
N LEU A 156 -4.71 2.89 26.54
CA LEU A 156 -4.52 4.11 27.32
C LEU A 156 -5.74 4.39 28.19
N LYS A 157 -6.95 4.23 27.66
CA LYS A 157 -8.21 4.38 28.43
C LYS A 157 -8.33 3.31 29.52
N ASP A 158 -8.12 2.04 29.20
CA ASP A 158 -8.20 0.93 30.18
C ASP A 158 -7.12 1.05 31.27
N ALA A 159 -6.01 1.72 30.96
CA ALA A 159 -4.95 2.07 31.91
C ALA A 159 -5.22 3.40 32.65
N GLU A 160 -6.35 4.06 32.40
CA GLU A 160 -6.67 5.39 33.00
C GLU A 160 -5.54 6.42 32.78
N ILE A 161 -4.95 6.42 31.56
CA ILE A 161 -3.95 7.39 31.11
C ILE A 161 -4.66 8.34 30.12
N PRO A 162 -4.79 9.63 30.45
CA PRO A 162 -5.40 10.61 29.56
C PRO A 162 -4.59 10.71 28.24
N LEU A 163 -5.28 10.93 27.13
CA LEU A 163 -4.62 11.21 25.86
C LEU A 163 -3.89 12.55 25.94
N PRO A 164 -2.57 12.60 25.68
CA PRO A 164 -1.81 13.84 25.77
C PRO A 164 -2.04 14.78 24.60
N GLY A 165 -2.63 14.30 23.51
CA GLY A 165 -3.02 15.10 22.34
C GLY A 165 -4.02 14.36 21.48
N LYS A 166 -4.35 14.93 20.32
CA LYS A 166 -5.35 14.37 19.41
C LYS A 166 -4.85 13.12 18.69
N VAL A 167 -5.64 12.05 18.75
CA VAL A 167 -5.39 10.82 17.97
C VAL A 167 -6.48 10.67 16.92
N VAL A 168 -6.09 10.52 15.67
CA VAL A 168 -6.98 10.23 14.54
C VAL A 168 -6.70 8.81 14.06
N ILE A 169 -7.76 8.03 13.82
CA ILE A 169 -7.66 6.72 13.15
C ILE A 169 -8.45 6.80 11.87
N THR A 170 -7.80 6.53 10.75
CA THR A 170 -8.44 6.44 9.44
C THR A 170 -8.53 4.98 9.03
N SER A 171 -9.77 4.50 8.83
CA SER A 171 -10.05 3.21 8.20
C SER A 171 -10.45 3.50 6.76
N VAL A 172 -9.58 3.16 5.81
CA VAL A 172 -9.81 3.46 4.40
C VAL A 172 -10.19 2.19 3.63
N VAL A 173 -10.79 2.38 2.46
CA VAL A 173 -11.14 1.34 1.50
C VAL A 173 -10.25 1.47 0.27
N ASP A 174 -10.22 0.44 -0.61
CA ASP A 174 -9.59 0.52 -1.93
C ASP A 174 -8.09 0.81 -1.90
N GLU A 175 -7.39 0.31 -0.87
CA GLU A 175 -5.92 0.36 -0.86
C GLU A 175 -5.36 -0.66 -1.85
N GLU A 176 -5.87 -1.90 -1.82
CA GLU A 176 -5.49 -3.01 -2.68
C GLU A 176 -5.79 -2.74 -4.18
N GLY A 177 -6.73 -1.85 -4.45
CA GLY A 177 -6.98 -1.28 -5.78
C GLY A 177 -5.98 -0.19 -6.19
N GLY A 178 -5.08 0.23 -5.28
CA GLY A 178 -4.00 1.18 -5.55
C GLY A 178 -4.02 2.48 -4.72
N GLY A 179 -4.60 2.44 -3.51
CA GLY A 179 -4.49 3.51 -2.53
C GLY A 179 -5.55 4.62 -2.63
N ASN A 180 -6.62 4.41 -3.39
CA ASN A 180 -7.62 5.45 -3.64
C ASN A 180 -8.32 5.94 -2.36
N GLY A 181 -8.49 5.08 -1.35
CA GLY A 181 -9.08 5.48 -0.08
C GLY A 181 -8.25 6.52 0.67
N SER A 182 -6.96 6.27 0.83
CA SER A 182 -6.04 7.24 1.43
C SER A 182 -5.88 8.50 0.59
N ILE A 183 -5.88 8.36 -0.74
CA ILE A 183 -5.87 9.51 -1.66
C ILE A 183 -7.09 10.40 -1.39
N ALA A 184 -8.30 9.82 -1.37
CA ALA A 184 -9.52 10.56 -1.07
C ALA A 184 -9.48 11.20 0.33
N ALA A 185 -8.91 10.51 1.33
CA ALA A 185 -8.74 11.07 2.66
C ALA A 185 -7.83 12.31 2.66
N ALA A 186 -6.66 12.24 2.02
CA ALA A 186 -5.73 13.34 1.91
C ALA A 186 -6.32 14.52 1.10
N MET A 187 -6.99 14.24 -0.02
CA MET A 187 -7.65 15.25 -0.85
C MET A 187 -8.80 15.94 -0.11
N ASN A 188 -9.49 15.24 0.78
CA ASN A 188 -10.54 15.80 1.66
C ASN A 188 -9.95 16.54 2.87
N GLY A 189 -8.64 16.74 2.93
CA GLY A 189 -7.98 17.56 3.94
C GLY A 189 -7.68 16.84 5.26
N GLN A 190 -7.77 15.51 5.33
CA GLN A 190 -7.33 14.76 6.51
C GLN A 190 -5.81 14.91 6.66
N LYS A 191 -5.37 15.30 7.86
CA LYS A 191 -3.96 15.52 8.19
C LYS A 191 -3.74 15.46 9.70
N ALA A 192 -2.49 15.23 10.10
CA ALA A 192 -2.01 15.32 11.47
C ALA A 192 -0.55 15.79 11.48
N ASP A 193 -0.02 16.12 12.66
CA ASP A 193 1.39 16.51 12.82
C ASP A 193 2.33 15.33 12.55
N ALA A 194 1.84 14.09 12.66
CA ALA A 194 2.54 12.88 12.25
C ALA A 194 1.56 11.77 11.85
N VAL A 195 1.97 10.89 10.93
CA VAL A 195 1.16 9.76 10.45
C VAL A 195 1.96 8.46 10.56
N VAL A 196 1.31 7.42 11.07
CA VAL A 196 1.78 6.03 10.99
C VAL A 196 0.85 5.26 10.05
N VAL A 197 1.39 4.70 8.97
CA VAL A 197 0.69 3.75 8.12
C VAL A 197 0.93 2.36 8.71
N CYS A 198 -0.15 1.68 9.07
CA CYS A 198 -0.12 0.50 9.95
C CYS A 198 0.09 -0.83 9.19
N GLU A 199 0.76 -0.80 8.02
CA GLU A 199 1.10 -1.97 7.21
C GLU A 199 2.03 -2.95 7.95
N PRO A 200 2.01 -4.25 7.60
CA PRO A 200 2.95 -5.22 8.17
C PRO A 200 4.39 -4.89 7.78
N THR A 201 5.29 -4.90 8.75
CA THR A 201 6.67 -4.43 8.56
C THR A 201 7.75 -5.36 9.12
N ASP A 202 7.42 -6.61 9.44
CA ASP A 202 8.39 -7.53 10.06
C ASP A 202 9.02 -6.99 11.37
N GLU A 203 8.27 -6.17 12.13
CA GLU A 203 8.75 -5.41 13.31
C GLU A 203 9.85 -4.38 13.02
N GLU A 204 10.07 -4.02 11.76
CA GLU A 204 11.01 -2.98 11.32
C GLU A 204 10.27 -1.65 11.08
N LEU A 205 10.99 -0.54 11.11
CA LEU A 205 10.47 0.79 10.79
C LEU A 205 10.77 1.11 9.33
N ILE A 206 9.75 1.19 8.49
CA ILE A 206 9.92 1.56 7.09
C ILE A 206 9.85 3.09 6.97
N ALA A 207 10.95 3.68 6.51
CA ALA A 207 11.08 5.12 6.31
C ALA A 207 11.18 5.53 4.83
N ALA A 208 11.18 4.57 3.91
CA ALA A 208 11.17 4.82 2.47
C ALA A 208 10.55 3.64 1.73
N HIS A 209 9.86 3.90 0.62
CA HIS A 209 9.47 2.86 -0.34
C HIS A 209 9.61 3.35 -1.78
N MET A 210 9.73 2.38 -2.71
CA MET A 210 9.82 2.69 -4.13
C MET A 210 8.48 3.17 -4.68
N GLY A 211 8.52 4.04 -5.69
CA GLY A 211 7.38 4.30 -6.55
C GLY A 211 7.24 3.23 -7.61
N PHE A 212 6.08 3.19 -8.25
CA PHE A 212 5.80 2.23 -9.31
C PHE A 212 5.02 2.87 -10.46
N ILE A 213 5.28 2.40 -11.68
CA ILE A 213 4.53 2.79 -12.88
C ILE A 213 4.32 1.55 -13.74
N PHE A 214 3.07 1.25 -14.05
CA PHE A 214 2.68 0.16 -14.93
C PHE A 214 2.43 0.68 -16.34
N PHE A 215 3.25 0.22 -17.28
CA PHE A 215 3.13 0.56 -18.69
C PHE A 215 2.48 -0.57 -19.49
N LYS A 216 1.66 -0.19 -20.46
CA LYS A 216 1.15 -1.05 -21.53
C LYS A 216 1.67 -0.56 -22.86
N ILE A 217 2.34 -1.45 -23.61
CA ILE A 217 2.94 -1.16 -24.90
C ILE A 217 2.25 -2.03 -25.96
N GLU A 218 1.59 -1.38 -26.92
CA GLU A 218 0.87 -2.04 -28.01
C GLU A 218 1.57 -1.78 -29.34
N ILE A 219 1.85 -2.86 -30.06
CA ILE A 219 2.67 -2.85 -31.28
C ILE A 219 1.84 -3.43 -32.43
N GLU A 220 1.83 -2.72 -33.55
CA GLU A 220 1.23 -3.16 -34.79
C GLU A 220 2.29 -3.80 -35.73
N GLY A 221 1.90 -4.85 -36.40
CA GLY A 221 2.65 -5.52 -37.44
C GLY A 221 1.85 -5.65 -38.72
N LYS A 222 2.22 -6.65 -39.55
CA LYS A 222 1.53 -6.96 -40.81
C LYS A 222 1.40 -8.46 -40.96
N ALA A 223 0.17 -8.98 -40.88
CA ALA A 223 -0.09 -10.41 -41.04
C ALA A 223 0.15 -10.90 -42.47
N VAL A 224 0.80 -12.06 -42.58
CA VAL A 224 0.92 -12.85 -43.81
C VAL A 224 1.12 -14.31 -43.41
N HIS A 225 0.99 -15.23 -44.35
CA HIS A 225 1.38 -16.62 -44.16
C HIS A 225 2.88 -16.74 -43.80
N SER A 226 3.23 -17.55 -42.81
CA SER A 226 4.62 -17.70 -42.31
C SER A 226 5.63 -18.07 -43.40
N GLY A 227 5.23 -18.88 -44.38
CA GLY A 227 6.04 -19.22 -45.56
C GLY A 227 6.37 -18.03 -46.46
N SER A 228 5.71 -16.88 -46.28
CA SER A 228 5.96 -15.64 -47.01
C SER A 228 6.32 -14.48 -46.06
N LYS A 229 7.00 -14.81 -44.97
CA LYS A 229 7.32 -13.86 -43.87
C LYS A 229 7.93 -12.54 -44.34
N TRP A 230 8.73 -12.54 -45.41
CA TRP A 230 9.36 -11.34 -46.00
C TRP A 230 8.37 -10.28 -46.52
N LEU A 231 7.09 -10.62 -46.71
CA LEU A 231 6.01 -9.71 -47.09
C LEU A 231 5.24 -9.12 -45.90
N GLY A 232 5.49 -9.66 -44.70
CA GLY A 232 4.85 -9.27 -43.46
C GLY A 232 5.82 -8.62 -42.45
N VAL A 233 5.28 -8.24 -41.28
CA VAL A 233 6.06 -7.73 -40.17
C VAL A 233 5.53 -8.32 -38.86
N SER A 234 6.38 -9.03 -38.15
CA SER A 234 6.00 -9.65 -36.88
C SER A 234 6.01 -8.64 -35.74
N ALA A 235 4.84 -8.32 -35.20
CA ALA A 235 4.71 -7.48 -34.00
C ALA A 235 5.40 -8.10 -32.78
N ILE A 236 5.44 -9.44 -32.68
CA ILE A 236 6.16 -10.15 -31.60
C ILE A 236 7.66 -9.90 -31.70
N GLU A 237 8.25 -9.98 -32.89
CA GLU A 237 9.68 -9.70 -33.06
C GLU A 237 10.02 -8.22 -32.78
N LYS A 238 9.08 -7.31 -33.06
CA LYS A 238 9.22 -5.89 -32.68
C LYS A 238 9.13 -5.70 -31.17
N ALA A 239 8.21 -6.40 -30.49
CA ALA A 239 8.11 -6.37 -29.03
C ALA A 239 9.41 -6.83 -28.35
N VAL A 240 10.05 -7.89 -28.84
CA VAL A 240 11.34 -8.38 -28.31
C VAL A 240 12.43 -7.31 -28.40
N LYS A 241 12.50 -6.56 -29.51
CA LYS A 241 13.45 -5.43 -29.64
C LYS A 241 13.20 -4.33 -28.64
N LEU A 242 11.92 -3.95 -28.44
CA LEU A 242 11.56 -2.89 -27.49
C LEU A 242 11.83 -3.32 -26.05
N MET A 243 11.56 -4.58 -25.70
CA MET A 243 11.88 -5.12 -24.36
C MET A 243 13.40 -5.09 -24.11
N ALA A 244 14.24 -5.42 -25.11
CA ALA A 244 15.70 -5.29 -24.99
C ALA A 244 16.16 -3.85 -24.76
N ALA A 245 15.52 -2.86 -25.40
CA ALA A 245 15.83 -1.44 -25.16
C ALA A 245 15.44 -0.97 -23.74
N ILE A 246 14.38 -1.55 -23.16
CA ILE A 246 14.00 -1.30 -21.78
C ILE A 246 15.01 -1.94 -20.81
N ASP A 247 15.47 -3.14 -21.08
CA ASP A 247 16.53 -3.82 -20.32
C ASP A 247 17.84 -3.00 -20.30
N GLU A 248 18.24 -2.43 -21.43
CA GLU A 248 19.38 -1.50 -21.50
C GLU A 248 19.16 -0.24 -20.65
N LEU A 249 17.94 0.29 -20.62
CA LEU A 249 17.59 1.43 -19.76
C LEU A 249 17.70 1.05 -18.28
N GLU A 250 17.18 -0.12 -17.88
CA GLU A 250 17.32 -0.63 -16.52
C GLU A 250 18.79 -0.75 -16.11
N HIS A 251 19.65 -1.33 -16.99
CA HIS A 251 21.10 -1.38 -16.72
C HIS A 251 21.71 -0.01 -16.49
N LYS A 252 21.29 1.01 -17.24
CA LYS A 252 21.71 2.40 -17.02
C LYS A 252 21.26 2.89 -15.64
N TRP A 253 20.03 2.62 -15.25
CA TRP A 253 19.50 3.01 -13.93
C TRP A 253 20.23 2.31 -12.79
N LEU A 254 20.51 1.00 -12.94
CA LEU A 254 21.30 0.21 -12.00
C LEU A 254 22.69 0.79 -11.74
N MET A 255 23.31 1.41 -12.74
CA MET A 255 24.62 2.04 -12.60
C MET A 255 24.54 3.46 -12.05
N THR A 256 23.42 4.16 -12.25
CA THR A 256 23.29 5.60 -11.98
C THR A 256 22.71 5.86 -10.59
N TYR A 257 21.64 5.14 -10.21
CA TYR A 257 20.84 5.43 -9.02
C TYR A 257 21.11 4.45 -7.89
N LYS A 258 21.33 4.96 -6.69
CA LYS A 258 21.60 4.16 -5.47
C LYS A 258 20.89 4.78 -4.28
N HIS A 259 20.38 3.94 -3.41
CA HIS A 259 19.73 4.37 -2.18
C HIS A 259 20.25 3.57 -0.99
N THR A 260 20.28 4.19 0.19
CA THR A 260 20.84 3.54 1.41
C THR A 260 19.90 2.50 2.01
N LEU A 261 18.58 2.67 1.83
CA LEU A 261 17.55 1.82 2.41
C LEU A 261 16.83 0.94 1.37
N LEU A 262 16.92 1.27 0.08
CA LEU A 262 16.14 0.64 -0.99
C LEU A 262 17.03 -0.08 -1.99
N PRO A 263 16.52 -1.16 -2.63
CA PRO A 263 17.20 -1.79 -3.75
C PRO A 263 17.30 -0.83 -4.95
N SER A 264 18.03 -1.24 -5.97
CA SER A 264 18.13 -0.47 -7.22
C SER A 264 16.80 -0.44 -7.97
N PRO A 265 16.57 0.58 -8.82
CA PRO A 265 15.39 0.63 -9.71
C PRO A 265 15.34 -0.61 -10.59
N THR A 266 14.13 -1.05 -10.95
CA THR A 266 13.94 -2.23 -11.80
C THR A 266 12.75 -2.07 -12.73
N SER A 267 12.77 -2.81 -13.85
CA SER A 267 11.67 -2.91 -14.81
C SER A 267 11.37 -4.38 -15.09
N ASN A 268 10.16 -4.81 -14.75
CA ASN A 268 9.72 -6.18 -14.97
C ASN A 268 8.70 -6.25 -16.11
N ALA A 269 8.98 -7.05 -17.15
CA ALA A 269 7.99 -7.41 -18.16
C ALA A 269 7.18 -8.62 -17.67
N GLY A 270 6.01 -8.35 -17.08
CA GLY A 270 5.18 -9.39 -16.44
C GLY A 270 4.19 -10.07 -17.37
N VAL A 271 3.82 -9.44 -18.50
CA VAL A 271 2.86 -9.97 -19.47
C VAL A 271 3.32 -9.70 -20.88
N ILE A 272 3.16 -10.69 -21.76
CA ILE A 272 3.27 -10.54 -23.21
C ILE A 272 2.20 -11.38 -23.90
N GLU A 273 1.47 -10.77 -24.83
CA GLU A 273 0.38 -11.40 -25.58
C GLU A 273 0.51 -10.99 -27.07
N GLY A 274 0.40 -11.95 -28.00
CA GLY A 274 0.47 -11.61 -29.40
C GLY A 274 0.37 -12.81 -30.33
N GLY A 275 -0.04 -12.54 -31.57
CA GLY A 275 -0.23 -13.54 -32.61
C GLY A 275 -1.45 -14.43 -32.39
N THR A 276 -1.78 -15.24 -33.40
CA THR A 276 -2.97 -16.12 -33.41
C THR A 276 -2.63 -17.57 -33.75
N ALA A 277 -1.60 -17.80 -34.59
CA ALA A 277 -1.18 -19.13 -34.99
C ALA A 277 0.27 -19.13 -35.44
N GLY A 278 0.99 -20.24 -35.25
CA GLY A 278 2.38 -20.40 -35.71
C GLY A 278 2.59 -20.31 -37.23
N SER A 279 1.54 -20.50 -38.03
CA SER A 279 1.53 -20.35 -39.47
C SER A 279 1.26 -18.93 -39.97
N THR A 280 1.08 -17.96 -39.06
CA THR A 280 0.77 -16.57 -39.40
C THR A 280 1.76 -15.62 -38.74
N VAL A 281 2.29 -14.67 -39.52
CA VAL A 281 3.10 -13.56 -38.98
C VAL A 281 2.19 -12.68 -38.10
N ALA A 282 2.55 -12.43 -36.86
CA ALA A 282 1.74 -11.70 -35.93
C ALA A 282 1.62 -10.22 -36.31
N ASP A 283 0.42 -9.73 -36.47
CA ASP A 283 0.10 -8.32 -36.77
C ASP A 283 -0.19 -7.46 -35.54
N TYR A 284 -0.25 -8.09 -34.37
CA TYR A 284 -0.40 -7.41 -33.08
C TYR A 284 0.39 -8.11 -31.99
N CYS A 285 1.00 -7.29 -31.11
CA CYS A 285 1.57 -7.75 -29.86
C CYS A 285 1.39 -6.67 -28.79
N CYS A 286 1.08 -7.09 -27.59
CA CYS A 286 1.02 -6.23 -26.41
C CYS A 286 1.93 -6.81 -25.33
N PHE A 287 2.70 -5.95 -24.66
CA PHE A 287 3.35 -6.35 -23.41
C PHE A 287 3.13 -5.31 -22.32
N LYS A 288 3.16 -5.76 -21.06
CA LYS A 288 2.98 -4.91 -19.90
C LYS A 288 4.20 -5.03 -18.99
N THR A 289 4.66 -3.88 -18.51
CA THR A 289 5.79 -3.80 -17.58
C THR A 289 5.40 -3.04 -16.32
N CYS A 290 6.10 -3.34 -15.22
CA CYS A 290 6.10 -2.53 -14.02
C CYS A 290 7.50 -2.00 -13.77
N VAL A 291 7.65 -0.68 -13.66
CA VAL A 291 8.88 -0.02 -13.25
C VAL A 291 8.78 0.33 -11.78
N HIS A 292 9.78 -0.06 -10.99
CA HIS A 292 9.96 0.44 -9.62
C HIS A 292 11.11 1.45 -9.60
N TYR A 293 10.88 2.63 -8.99
CA TYR A 293 11.83 3.74 -9.01
C TYR A 293 12.08 4.34 -7.62
N LEU A 294 13.25 4.96 -7.45
CA LEU A 294 13.71 5.49 -6.17
C LEU A 294 13.12 6.86 -5.84
N PRO A 295 12.81 7.14 -4.56
CA PRO A 295 12.42 8.47 -4.12
C PRO A 295 13.58 9.47 -4.30
N VAL A 296 13.23 10.76 -4.35
CA VAL A 296 14.15 11.92 -4.43
C VAL A 296 15.02 11.94 -5.69
N GLN A 297 15.64 10.82 -6.06
CA GLN A 297 16.56 10.73 -7.20
C GLN A 297 15.83 10.58 -8.54
N MET A 298 14.62 10.04 -8.53
CA MET A 298 13.82 9.79 -9.73
C MET A 298 12.40 10.33 -9.50
N SER A 299 11.94 11.20 -10.40
CA SER A 299 10.53 11.61 -10.40
C SER A 299 9.71 10.74 -11.35
N HIS A 300 8.39 10.65 -11.11
CA HIS A 300 7.45 10.00 -12.01
C HIS A 300 7.65 10.45 -13.47
N ASP A 301 7.65 11.78 -13.71
CA ASP A 301 7.75 12.33 -15.05
C ASP A 301 9.10 12.04 -15.72
N GLN A 302 10.18 12.01 -14.94
CA GLN A 302 11.50 11.62 -15.44
C GLN A 302 11.52 10.15 -15.86
N VAL A 303 10.97 9.25 -15.05
CA VAL A 303 10.88 7.81 -15.37
C VAL A 303 10.06 7.60 -16.65
N VAL A 304 8.89 8.23 -16.75
CA VAL A 304 8.03 8.15 -17.95
C VAL A 304 8.77 8.66 -19.18
N LYS A 305 9.47 9.78 -19.05
CA LYS A 305 10.25 10.37 -20.13
C LYS A 305 11.37 9.42 -20.59
N GLU A 306 12.22 8.96 -19.66
CA GLU A 306 13.36 8.09 -20.00
C GLU A 306 12.89 6.75 -20.60
N TYR A 307 11.80 6.18 -20.06
CA TYR A 307 11.20 4.95 -20.57
C TYR A 307 10.66 5.12 -22.00
N THR A 308 9.91 6.17 -22.25
CA THR A 308 9.36 6.49 -23.58
C THR A 308 10.45 6.81 -24.59
N GLU A 309 11.47 7.57 -24.19
CA GLU A 309 12.61 7.90 -25.04
C GLU A 309 13.45 6.66 -25.40
N ALA A 310 13.62 5.69 -24.49
CA ALA A 310 14.32 4.45 -24.80
C ALA A 310 13.59 3.65 -25.87
N ILE A 311 12.27 3.50 -25.75
CA ILE A 311 11.42 2.84 -26.76
C ILE A 311 11.51 3.58 -28.09
N TYR A 312 11.31 4.90 -28.14
CA TYR A 312 11.28 5.66 -29.39
C TYR A 312 12.66 5.72 -30.06
N ARG A 313 13.74 5.75 -29.30
CA ARG A 313 15.10 5.63 -29.85
C ARG A 313 15.32 4.29 -30.56
N CYS A 314 14.80 3.19 -29.98
CA CYS A 314 14.82 1.89 -30.62
C CYS A 314 13.98 1.90 -31.91
N CYS A 315 12.84 2.59 -31.92
CA CYS A 315 11.99 2.72 -33.12
C CYS A 315 12.70 3.42 -34.27
N GLU A 316 13.47 4.48 -34.01
CA GLU A 316 14.21 5.20 -35.07
C GLU A 316 15.22 4.33 -35.81
N GLY A 317 15.74 3.27 -35.18
CA GLY A 317 16.64 2.29 -35.78
C GLY A 317 15.94 1.10 -36.45
N ASP A 318 14.63 1.09 -36.59
CA ASP A 318 13.85 -0.02 -37.15
C ASP A 318 13.00 0.45 -38.35
N GLU A 319 13.16 -0.18 -39.50
CA GLU A 319 12.49 0.21 -40.76
C GLU A 319 10.95 0.23 -40.70
N TRP A 320 10.35 -0.53 -39.81
CA TRP A 320 8.90 -0.55 -39.62
C TRP A 320 8.47 0.41 -38.48
N LEU A 321 9.13 0.29 -37.31
CA LEU A 321 8.71 1.01 -36.11
C LEU A 321 8.93 2.53 -36.20
N LYS A 322 9.83 3.02 -37.06
CA LYS A 322 10.02 4.45 -37.30
C LYS A 322 8.75 5.14 -37.79
N ASP A 323 7.95 4.44 -38.62
CA ASP A 323 6.70 4.92 -39.19
C ASP A 323 5.43 4.37 -38.47
N HIS A 324 5.59 3.32 -37.65
CA HIS A 324 4.54 2.63 -36.91
C HIS A 324 4.94 2.53 -35.43
N LYS A 325 5.05 3.71 -34.78
CA LYS A 325 5.45 3.78 -33.37
C LYS A 325 4.44 3.06 -32.47
N PRO A 326 4.89 2.33 -31.44
CA PRO A 326 4.01 1.66 -30.52
C PRO A 326 3.17 2.66 -29.72
N ARG A 327 1.96 2.28 -29.35
CA ARG A 327 1.16 3.02 -28.39
C ARG A 327 1.63 2.67 -26.98
N ILE A 328 2.05 3.68 -26.22
CA ILE A 328 2.47 3.55 -24.83
C ILE A 328 1.39 4.19 -23.96
N SER A 329 0.90 3.46 -22.98
CA SER A 329 -0.06 3.97 -21.99
C SER A 329 0.34 3.54 -20.58
N ILE A 330 0.01 4.37 -19.59
CA ILE A 330 0.13 4.06 -18.17
C ILE A 330 -1.26 3.68 -17.70
N TYR A 331 -1.38 2.53 -17.03
CA TYR A 331 -2.67 2.08 -16.51
C TYR A 331 -2.74 2.05 -14.99
N GLN A 332 -1.59 2.18 -14.33
CA GLN A 332 -1.52 2.34 -12.88
C GLN A 332 -0.19 3.00 -12.50
N ALA A 333 -0.20 3.87 -11.52
CA ALA A 333 1.01 4.46 -10.97
C ALA A 333 0.84 4.84 -9.50
N GLY A 334 1.95 4.87 -8.79
CA GLY A 334 2.02 5.39 -7.42
C GLY A 334 3.39 5.99 -7.14
N GLY A 335 3.40 7.10 -6.42
CA GLY A 335 4.61 7.82 -6.08
C GLY A 335 5.53 7.03 -5.15
N SER A 336 6.77 7.43 -5.10
CA SER A 336 7.73 6.96 -4.08
C SER A 336 7.57 7.77 -2.79
N PHE A 337 8.11 7.22 -1.71
CA PHE A 337 8.06 7.84 -0.38
C PHE A 337 9.43 7.80 0.27
N GLU A 338 9.80 8.90 0.94
CA GLU A 338 10.96 8.94 1.82
C GLU A 338 10.75 9.92 2.97
N MET A 339 11.14 9.51 4.16
CA MET A 339 11.16 10.31 5.36
C MET A 339 12.60 10.67 5.74
N ASP A 340 12.85 11.93 6.06
CA ASP A 340 14.14 12.34 6.62
C ASP A 340 14.38 11.65 7.97
N LEU A 341 15.41 10.81 8.04
CA LEU A 341 15.76 10.06 9.25
C LEU A 341 16.19 10.94 10.43
N LYS A 342 16.45 12.24 10.20
CA LYS A 342 16.76 13.22 11.25
C LYS A 342 15.53 13.93 11.78
N HIS A 343 14.36 13.72 11.18
CA HIS A 343 13.12 14.33 11.64
C HIS A 343 12.77 13.85 13.05
N GLU A 344 12.25 14.74 13.90
CA GLU A 344 11.92 14.48 15.30
C GLU A 344 10.98 13.28 15.47
N PHE A 345 10.03 13.08 14.56
CA PHE A 345 9.08 11.96 14.59
C PHE A 345 9.77 10.59 14.48
N VAL A 346 10.86 10.48 13.71
CA VAL A 346 11.67 9.25 13.65
C VAL A 346 12.34 8.99 15.01
N GLY A 347 12.85 10.04 15.66
CA GLY A 347 13.40 9.97 17.01
C GLY A 347 12.38 9.54 18.05
N ALA A 348 11.19 10.15 18.02
CA ALA A 348 10.06 9.81 18.90
C ALA A 348 9.63 8.35 18.71
N PHE A 349 9.51 7.87 17.47
CA PHE A 349 9.17 6.47 17.20
C PHE A 349 10.21 5.50 17.75
N ARG A 350 11.50 5.76 17.51
CA ARG A 350 12.60 4.92 18.04
C ARG A 350 12.59 4.86 19.56
N SER A 351 12.36 6.00 20.21
CA SER A 351 12.23 6.08 21.68
C SER A 351 11.05 5.26 22.19
N ALA A 352 9.88 5.44 21.59
CA ALA A 352 8.66 4.71 21.96
C ALA A 352 8.82 3.20 21.78
N TYR A 353 9.39 2.76 20.66
CA TYR A 353 9.65 1.35 20.38
C TYR A 353 10.61 0.74 21.41
N LYS A 354 11.73 1.42 21.70
CA LYS A 354 12.71 0.99 22.71
C LYS A 354 12.10 0.92 24.11
N THR A 355 11.29 1.91 24.48
CA THR A 355 10.60 1.97 25.78
C THR A 355 9.59 0.84 25.91
N ALA A 356 8.83 0.56 24.85
CA ALA A 356 7.80 -0.49 24.84
C ALA A 356 8.41 -1.91 24.87
N LEU A 357 9.39 -2.17 24.01
CA LEU A 357 9.87 -3.53 23.75
C LEU A 357 11.28 -3.82 24.31
N GLY A 358 12.02 -2.82 24.78
CA GLY A 358 13.36 -2.98 25.33
C GLY A 358 14.46 -3.24 24.31
N LYS A 359 14.16 -3.06 23.00
CA LYS A 359 15.09 -3.27 21.87
C LYS A 359 15.05 -2.09 20.90
N GLU A 360 16.13 -1.88 20.15
CA GLU A 360 16.16 -0.87 19.09
C GLU A 360 15.37 -1.37 17.87
N VAL A 361 14.61 -0.46 17.22
CA VAL A 361 14.01 -0.75 15.94
C VAL A 361 15.02 -0.58 14.80
N LYS A 362 15.04 -1.53 13.87
CA LYS A 362 15.82 -1.39 12.65
C LYS A 362 15.02 -0.53 11.65
N VAL A 363 15.70 0.46 11.05
CA VAL A 363 15.11 1.31 10.00
C VAL A 363 15.48 0.74 8.65
N VAL A 364 14.46 0.54 7.80
CA VAL A 364 14.61 -0.08 6.48
C VAL A 364 13.78 0.67 5.43
N GLY A 365 13.93 0.24 4.17
CA GLY A 365 13.06 0.62 3.07
C GLY A 365 12.29 -0.59 2.54
N SER A 366 11.15 -0.35 1.90
CA SER A 366 10.34 -1.37 1.23
C SER A 366 10.42 -1.21 -0.30
N PRO A 367 10.64 -2.29 -1.06
CA PRO A 367 10.52 -2.24 -2.51
C PRO A 367 9.06 -2.07 -2.98
N ALA A 368 8.10 -2.45 -2.15
CA ALA A 368 6.67 -2.29 -2.44
C ALA A 368 6.19 -0.90 -2.01
N GLY A 369 5.38 -0.26 -2.84
CA GLY A 369 4.70 0.99 -2.52
C GLY A 369 3.43 0.74 -1.69
N CYS A 370 3.10 1.66 -0.80
CA CYS A 370 1.88 1.66 0.00
C CYS A 370 1.36 3.09 0.22
N ASP A 371 0.37 3.26 1.06
CA ASP A 371 -0.28 4.54 1.35
C ASP A 371 0.61 5.61 2.01
N SER A 372 1.82 5.26 2.47
CA SER A 372 2.78 6.23 3.03
C SER A 372 3.09 7.36 2.06
N ARG A 373 3.13 7.08 0.75
CA ARG A 373 3.33 8.09 -0.30
C ARG A 373 2.23 9.15 -0.31
N VAL A 374 1.00 8.74 -0.06
CA VAL A 374 -0.16 9.63 -0.07
C VAL A 374 -0.06 10.65 1.04
N TRP A 375 0.15 10.19 2.27
CA TRP A 375 0.27 11.06 3.44
C TRP A 375 1.48 11.98 3.35
N ARG A 376 2.60 11.48 2.84
CA ARG A 376 3.81 12.27 2.65
C ARG A 376 3.72 13.25 1.49
N ASN A 377 3.20 12.80 0.32
CA ASN A 377 3.30 13.58 -0.91
C ASN A 377 2.08 14.49 -1.14
N ILE A 378 0.88 14.07 -0.76
CA ILE A 378 -0.36 14.87 -0.90
C ILE A 378 -0.62 15.67 0.38
N ALA A 379 -0.80 14.99 1.51
CA ALA A 379 -1.13 15.65 2.78
C ALA A 379 0.06 16.40 3.42
N LYS A 380 1.31 16.18 2.95
CA LYS A 380 2.55 16.79 3.45
C LYS A 380 2.83 16.50 4.93
N CYS A 381 2.33 15.40 5.45
CA CYS A 381 2.56 14.99 6.82
C CYS A 381 3.89 14.25 6.97
N PRO A 382 4.62 14.40 8.08
CA PRO A 382 5.65 13.46 8.50
C PRO A 382 5.05 12.07 8.64
N THR A 383 5.58 11.08 7.90
CA THR A 383 4.96 9.77 7.76
C THR A 383 5.99 8.67 7.99
N LEU A 384 5.59 7.64 8.74
CA LEU A 384 6.35 6.39 8.92
C LEU A 384 5.41 5.22 8.67
N GLN A 385 5.96 4.07 8.30
CA GLN A 385 5.21 2.84 8.16
C GLN A 385 5.70 1.84 9.22
N TYR A 386 4.78 1.34 9.99
CA TYR A 386 5.03 0.31 11.00
C TYR A 386 3.74 -0.38 11.37
N GLY A 387 3.74 -1.69 11.40
CA GLY A 387 2.63 -2.50 11.89
C GLY A 387 3.00 -3.95 12.10
N PRO A 388 2.14 -4.69 12.79
CA PRO A 388 2.37 -6.09 13.13
C PRO A 388 2.16 -6.98 11.90
N GLY A 389 2.89 -8.08 11.85
CA GLY A 389 2.83 -9.05 10.77
C GLY A 389 4.05 -9.01 9.86
N ARG A 390 4.12 -10.01 8.99
CA ARG A 390 5.24 -10.21 8.07
C ARG A 390 4.82 -9.90 6.65
N GLN A 391 5.61 -9.11 5.93
CA GLN A 391 5.35 -8.80 4.50
C GLN A 391 5.16 -10.06 3.64
N ALA A 392 5.85 -11.15 3.96
CA ALA A 392 5.70 -12.44 3.26
C ALA A 392 4.32 -13.10 3.46
N GLN A 393 3.47 -12.59 4.34
CA GLN A 393 2.10 -13.06 4.54
C GLN A 393 1.07 -12.26 3.73
N CYS A 394 1.44 -11.10 3.21
CA CYS A 394 0.57 -10.32 2.34
C CYS A 394 0.17 -11.14 1.10
N HIS A 395 -1.11 -11.19 0.80
CA HIS A 395 -1.70 -11.94 -0.31
C HIS A 395 -1.41 -13.46 -0.31
N ALA A 396 -0.99 -14.02 0.83
CA ALA A 396 -0.65 -15.45 0.94
C ALA A 396 -1.87 -16.31 1.33
N VAL A 397 -1.96 -17.50 0.76
CA VAL A 397 -2.88 -18.54 1.25
C VAL A 397 -2.47 -18.95 2.67
N ASN A 398 -3.45 -19.15 3.56
CA ASN A 398 -3.23 -19.36 4.99
C ASN A 398 -2.53 -18.20 5.69
N GLU A 399 -2.84 -16.98 5.27
CA GLU A 399 -2.39 -15.75 5.89
C GLU A 399 -2.56 -15.78 7.41
N TYR A 400 -1.55 -15.32 8.13
CA TYR A 400 -1.57 -15.27 9.59
C TYR A 400 -0.82 -14.06 10.15
N ILE A 401 -1.16 -13.70 11.39
CA ILE A 401 -0.37 -12.78 12.22
C ILE A 401 0.09 -13.49 13.49
N GLU A 402 1.29 -13.21 13.95
CA GLU A 402 1.73 -13.62 15.28
C GLU A 402 1.06 -12.72 16.33
N LEU A 403 0.30 -13.32 17.27
CA LEU A 403 -0.46 -12.55 18.25
C LEU A 403 0.45 -11.70 19.16
N GLN A 404 1.70 -12.13 19.38
CA GLN A 404 2.65 -11.33 20.13
C GLN A 404 3.02 -10.04 19.38
N GLN A 405 3.25 -10.11 18.05
CA GLN A 405 3.53 -8.90 17.23
C GLN A 405 2.34 -7.92 17.27
N TYR A 406 1.12 -8.43 17.23
CA TYR A 406 -0.09 -7.62 17.37
C TYR A 406 -0.15 -6.90 18.73
N LEU A 407 0.14 -7.61 19.82
CA LEU A 407 0.14 -7.03 21.17
C LEU A 407 1.31 -6.05 21.37
N ASP A 408 2.48 -6.35 20.79
CA ASP A 408 3.64 -5.47 20.83
C ASP A 408 3.38 -4.16 20.05
N ALA A 409 2.72 -4.22 18.90
CA ALA A 409 2.32 -3.03 18.15
C ALA A 409 1.35 -2.15 18.95
N ILE A 410 0.40 -2.73 19.68
CA ILE A 410 -0.49 -1.98 20.58
C ILE A 410 0.32 -1.19 21.62
N LEU A 411 1.33 -1.82 22.24
CA LEU A 411 2.22 -1.15 23.22
C LEU A 411 3.05 -0.03 22.57
N VAL A 412 3.63 -0.30 21.40
CA VAL A 412 4.45 0.67 20.66
C VAL A 412 3.59 1.89 20.30
N TYR A 413 2.40 1.69 19.73
CA TYR A 413 1.50 2.78 19.37
C TYR A 413 1.02 3.57 20.60
N ALA A 414 0.68 2.89 21.70
CA ALA A 414 0.28 3.57 22.93
C ALA A 414 1.43 4.43 23.50
N GLN A 415 2.67 3.91 23.49
CA GLN A 415 3.82 4.68 23.93
C GLN A 415 4.15 5.83 22.97
N LEU A 416 4.00 5.61 21.65
CA LEU A 416 4.23 6.65 20.64
C LEU A 416 3.21 7.81 20.80
N ILE A 417 1.95 7.51 21.07
CA ILE A 417 0.93 8.53 21.36
C ILE A 417 1.37 9.39 22.56
N ILE A 418 1.90 8.74 23.60
CA ILE A 418 2.39 9.46 24.78
C ILE A 418 3.59 10.33 24.42
N ASP A 419 4.63 9.76 23.83
CA ASP A 419 5.89 10.44 23.59
C ASP A 419 5.75 11.59 22.58
N TRP A 420 4.96 11.39 21.51
CA TRP A 420 4.78 12.39 20.45
C TRP A 420 3.85 13.53 20.83
N CYS A 421 2.76 13.22 21.52
CA CYS A 421 1.71 14.21 21.81
C CYS A 421 1.92 14.94 23.14
N GLN A 422 2.91 14.57 23.97
CA GLN A 422 3.23 15.31 25.23
C GLN A 422 4.04 16.59 24.99
N GLU A 423 4.70 16.71 23.84
CA GLU A 423 5.46 17.90 23.43
C GLU A 423 4.54 18.95 22.78
#